data_1213cbe15f90a040c371f169a4f22772
#
_entry.id   1213cbe15f90a040c371f169a4f22772
#
_cell.length_a   1.000
_cell.length_b   1.000
_cell.length_c   1.000
_cell.angle_alpha   90.00
_cell.angle_beta   90.00
_cell.angle_gamma   90.00
#
_symmetry.space_group_name_H-M   'P 1'
#
loop_
_entity.id
_entity.type
_entity.pdbx_description
1 polymer ?
#
loop_
_entity_poly.entity_id
_entity_poly.type
_entity_poly.pdbx_seq_one_letter_code
_entity_poly.pdbx_strand_id
1 'polypeptide(L)'
;MTRTEYNRAVDHFSDGVYRFILKMCKSKEMAEDVVQDSFMKLWEEVGHIAYDKAKSFLFSTAYHRMIDVLRRETKFGDIETVADRAGEVREEYTGLQEILNMA
;
A
#
# COMPACT_ATOMS: atom_id res chain seq x y z
N MET A 1 -11.76 -15.33 0.74
CA MET A 1 -11.91 -15.08 -0.71
C MET A 1 -11.38 -16.26 -1.50
N THR A 2 -11.87 -16.44 -2.69
CA THR A 2 -11.44 -17.52 -3.57
C THR A 2 -10.26 -17.08 -4.44
N ARG A 3 -9.64 -18.06 -5.13
CA ARG A 3 -8.55 -17.76 -6.07
C ARG A 3 -9.04 -16.84 -7.21
N THR A 4 -10.26 -17.09 -7.68
CA THR A 4 -10.86 -16.26 -8.73
C THR A 4 -11.05 -14.82 -8.24
N GLU A 5 -11.50 -14.65 -7.01
CA GLU A 5 -11.65 -13.34 -6.40
C GLU A 5 -10.29 -12.67 -6.20
N TYR A 6 -9.25 -13.42 -5.82
CA TYR A 6 -7.90 -12.89 -5.71
C TYR A 6 -7.41 -12.34 -7.05
N ASN A 7 -7.58 -13.12 -8.13
CA ASN A 7 -7.17 -12.67 -9.46
C ASN A 7 -7.93 -11.41 -9.88
N ARG A 8 -9.21 -11.32 -9.52
CA ARG A 8 -10.02 -10.13 -9.79
C ARG A 8 -9.49 -8.93 -9.01
N ALA A 9 -9.09 -9.14 -7.75
CA ALA A 9 -8.50 -8.08 -6.94
C ALA A 9 -7.20 -7.57 -7.55
N VAL A 10 -6.35 -8.46 -8.07
CA VAL A 10 -5.13 -8.05 -8.77
C VAL A 10 -5.48 -7.15 -9.96
N ASP A 11 -6.42 -7.56 -10.79
CA ASP A 11 -6.80 -6.81 -11.97
C ASP A 11 -7.41 -5.44 -11.63
N HIS A 12 -8.25 -5.38 -10.58
CA HIS A 12 -8.96 -4.17 -10.24
C HIS A 12 -8.15 -3.19 -9.41
N PHE A 13 -7.26 -3.67 -8.55
CA PHE A 13 -6.64 -2.81 -7.55
C PHE A 13 -5.14 -2.56 -7.74
N SER A 14 -4.45 -3.36 -8.55
CA SER A 14 -2.98 -3.23 -8.66
C SER A 14 -2.56 -1.85 -9.17
N ASP A 15 -3.23 -1.34 -10.19
CA ASP A 15 -2.90 -0.02 -10.74
C ASP A 15 -3.15 1.09 -9.72
N GLY A 16 -4.29 1.04 -9.02
CA GLY A 16 -4.64 2.02 -8.00
C GLY A 16 -3.65 2.04 -6.85
N VAL A 17 -3.28 0.86 -6.36
CA VAL A 17 -2.30 0.74 -5.28
C VAL A 17 -0.93 1.27 -5.75
N TYR A 18 -0.53 0.89 -6.96
CA TYR A 18 0.73 1.35 -7.54
C TYR A 18 0.79 2.87 -7.62
N ARG A 19 -0.24 3.49 -8.18
CA ARG A 19 -0.30 4.95 -8.32
C ARG A 19 -0.30 5.65 -6.98
N PHE A 20 -1.04 5.10 -6.03
CA PHE A 20 -1.11 5.64 -4.67
C PHE A 20 0.29 5.66 -4.03
N ILE A 21 1.00 4.55 -4.10
CA ILE A 21 2.35 4.45 -3.51
C ILE A 21 3.35 5.30 -4.30
N LEU A 22 3.28 5.27 -5.62
CA LEU A 22 4.20 6.05 -6.47
C LEU A 22 4.10 7.55 -6.19
N LYS A 23 2.88 8.03 -5.98
CA LYS A 23 2.65 9.44 -5.67
C LYS A 23 3.35 9.84 -4.38
N MET A 24 3.38 8.96 -3.39
CA MET A 24 3.98 9.24 -2.09
C MET A 24 5.49 9.04 -2.06
N CYS A 25 5.97 7.93 -2.60
CA CYS A 25 7.41 7.60 -2.51
C CYS A 25 8.24 8.14 -3.68
N LYS A 26 7.59 8.45 -4.80
CA LYS A 26 8.23 8.99 -6.01
C LYS A 26 9.34 8.08 -6.57
N SER A 27 9.22 6.77 -6.33
CA SER A 27 10.16 5.78 -6.82
C SER A 27 9.40 4.63 -7.44
N LYS A 28 9.61 4.38 -8.74
CA LYS A 28 8.99 3.27 -9.46
C LYS A 28 9.37 1.94 -8.86
N GLU A 29 10.66 1.76 -8.56
CA GLU A 29 11.16 0.51 -7.99
C GLU A 29 10.51 0.21 -6.66
N MET A 30 10.45 1.20 -5.78
CA MET A 30 9.82 1.04 -4.47
C MET A 30 8.33 0.75 -4.62
N ALA A 31 7.63 1.48 -5.50
CA ALA A 31 6.22 1.28 -5.71
C ALA A 31 5.92 -0.14 -6.21
N GLU A 32 6.71 -0.63 -7.17
CA GLU A 32 6.56 -1.99 -7.68
C GLU A 32 6.79 -3.04 -6.59
N ASP A 33 7.84 -2.88 -5.80
CA ASP A 33 8.14 -3.81 -4.69
C ASP A 33 7.03 -3.82 -3.66
N VAL A 34 6.55 -2.63 -3.28
CA VAL A 34 5.49 -2.50 -2.28
C VAL A 34 4.20 -3.15 -2.77
N VAL A 35 3.85 -2.94 -4.04
CA VAL A 35 2.65 -3.54 -4.63
C VAL A 35 2.76 -5.06 -4.63
N GLN A 36 3.90 -5.61 -5.05
CA GLN A 36 4.12 -7.06 -5.05
C GLN A 36 4.01 -7.63 -3.65
N ASP A 37 4.67 -7.01 -2.68
CA ASP A 37 4.61 -7.46 -1.29
C ASP A 37 3.18 -7.44 -0.74
N SER A 38 2.42 -6.42 -1.11
CA SER A 38 1.03 -6.28 -0.64
C SER A 38 0.14 -7.40 -1.18
N PHE A 39 0.30 -7.74 -2.47
CA PHE A 39 -0.47 -8.83 -3.07
C PHE A 39 -0.02 -10.18 -2.56
N MET A 40 1.26 -10.37 -2.26
CA MET A 40 1.74 -11.59 -1.62
C MET A 40 1.10 -11.77 -0.26
N LYS A 41 1.00 -10.71 0.52
CA LYS A 41 0.35 -10.77 1.83
C LYS A 41 -1.14 -11.06 1.69
N LEU A 42 -1.79 -10.49 0.69
CA LEU A 42 -3.19 -10.78 0.41
C LEU A 42 -3.36 -12.27 0.08
N TRP A 43 -2.45 -12.84 -0.70
CA TRP A 43 -2.49 -14.26 -1.04
C TRP A 43 -2.34 -15.13 0.21
N GLU A 44 -1.44 -14.77 1.11
CA GLU A 44 -1.24 -15.50 2.37
C GLU A 44 -2.51 -15.50 3.22
N GLU A 45 -3.30 -14.43 3.14
CA GLU A 45 -4.50 -14.25 3.93
C GLU A 45 -5.79 -14.57 3.16
N VAL A 46 -5.66 -15.15 1.97
CA VAL A 46 -6.79 -15.35 1.06
C VAL A 46 -7.94 -16.14 1.68
N GLY A 47 -7.62 -17.05 2.58
CA GLY A 47 -8.64 -17.86 3.26
C GLY A 47 -9.33 -17.12 4.41
N HIS A 48 -8.83 -15.96 4.81
CA HIS A 48 -9.32 -15.23 5.99
C HIS A 48 -9.91 -13.87 5.66
N ILE A 49 -9.76 -13.40 4.41
CA ILE A 49 -10.22 -12.08 3.99
C ILE A 49 -11.33 -12.22 2.98
N ALA A 50 -12.45 -11.51 3.20
CA ALA A 50 -13.52 -11.43 2.23
C ALA A 50 -13.14 -10.46 1.11
N TYR A 51 -13.66 -10.71 -0.10
CA TYR A 51 -13.33 -9.89 -1.27
C TYR A 51 -13.62 -8.40 -1.05
N ASP A 52 -14.72 -8.09 -0.36
CA ASP A 52 -15.09 -6.70 -0.08
C ASP A 52 -14.11 -5.99 0.85
N LYS A 53 -13.24 -6.73 1.53
CA LYS A 53 -12.20 -6.18 2.40
C LYS A 53 -10.84 -6.10 1.71
N ALA A 54 -10.71 -6.67 0.51
CA ALA A 54 -9.43 -6.75 -0.20
C ALA A 54 -8.85 -5.37 -0.50
N LYS A 55 -9.69 -4.42 -0.93
CA LYS A 55 -9.23 -3.07 -1.24
C LYS A 55 -8.62 -2.40 -0.03
N SER A 56 -9.32 -2.39 1.11
CA SER A 56 -8.82 -1.84 2.37
C SER A 56 -7.51 -2.49 2.78
N PHE A 57 -7.47 -3.80 2.71
CA PHE A 57 -6.30 -4.57 3.09
C PHE A 57 -5.09 -4.17 2.23
N LEU A 58 -5.28 -4.10 0.91
CA LEU A 58 -4.20 -3.79 -0.01
C LEU A 58 -3.64 -2.39 0.21
N PHE A 59 -4.51 -1.38 0.29
CA PHE A 59 -4.05 -0.01 0.48
C PHE A 59 -3.37 0.18 1.83
N SER A 60 -3.93 -0.40 2.89
CA SER A 60 -3.35 -0.33 4.23
C SER A 60 -2.01 -1.05 4.29
N THR A 61 -1.94 -2.26 3.75
CA THR A 61 -0.71 -3.06 3.74
C THR A 61 0.39 -2.36 2.94
N ALA A 62 0.04 -1.82 1.77
CA ALA A 62 0.98 -1.12 0.92
C ALA A 62 1.52 0.14 1.61
N TYR A 63 0.64 0.89 2.25
CA TYR A 63 1.03 2.09 3.00
C TYR A 63 2.04 1.74 4.10
N HIS A 64 1.72 0.74 4.92
CA HIS A 64 2.59 0.33 6.02
C HIS A 64 3.92 -0.22 5.52
N ARG A 65 3.87 -0.98 4.43
CA ARG A 65 5.10 -1.51 3.83
C ARG A 65 5.99 -0.39 3.31
N MET A 66 5.39 0.61 2.65
CA MET A 66 6.12 1.77 2.15
C MET A 66 6.81 2.52 3.29
N ILE A 67 6.10 2.78 4.38
CA ILE A 67 6.66 3.45 5.55
C ILE A 67 7.83 2.66 6.11
N ASP A 68 7.68 1.35 6.20
CA ASP A 68 8.73 0.46 6.70
C ASP A 68 10.00 0.54 5.84
N VAL A 69 9.82 0.51 4.52
CA VAL A 69 10.95 0.62 3.58
C VAL A 69 11.61 2.00 3.70
N LEU A 70 10.83 3.07 3.76
CA LEU A 70 11.37 4.42 3.91
C LEU A 70 12.17 4.57 5.20
N ARG A 71 11.70 3.99 6.29
CA ARG A 71 12.41 4.03 7.56
C ARG A 71 13.75 3.30 7.47
N ARG A 72 13.79 2.18 6.77
CA ARG A 72 15.03 1.43 6.57
C ARG A 72 16.04 2.21 5.73
N GLU A 73 15.58 2.81 4.64
CA GLU A 73 16.45 3.60 3.77
C GLU A 73 17.04 4.81 4.49
N THR A 74 16.26 5.43 5.37
CA THR A 74 16.68 6.64 6.09
C THR A 74 17.40 6.32 7.39
N LYS A 75 17.57 5.06 7.73
CA LYS A 75 18.32 4.65 8.92
C LYS A 75 19.77 5.16 8.90
N PHE A 76 20.30 5.36 7.70
CA PHE A 76 21.63 5.89 7.48
C PHE A 76 21.61 7.30 6.90
N GLY A 77 20.43 7.94 6.86
CA GLY A 77 20.24 9.24 6.26
C GLY A 77 19.65 10.26 7.22
N ASP A 78 19.12 11.32 6.65
CA ASP A 78 18.57 12.45 7.36
C ASP A 78 17.21 12.12 8.00
N ILE A 79 17.18 12.15 9.34
CA ILE A 79 15.96 11.86 10.11
C ILE A 79 14.88 12.92 9.84
N GLU A 80 15.27 14.17 9.60
CA GLU A 80 14.33 15.24 9.33
C GLU A 80 13.56 15.00 8.03
N THR A 81 14.25 14.49 7.01
CA THR A 81 13.62 14.14 5.73
C THR A 81 12.55 13.07 5.93
N VAL A 82 12.82 12.11 6.82
CA VAL A 82 11.84 11.06 7.15
C VAL A 82 10.61 11.66 7.80
N ALA A 83 10.81 12.57 8.76
CA ALA A 83 9.71 13.20 9.48
C ALA A 83 8.82 13.99 8.52
N ASP A 84 9.43 14.73 7.58
CA ASP A 84 8.70 15.49 6.56
C ASP A 84 7.89 14.57 5.65
N ARG A 85 8.50 13.47 5.18
CA ARG A 85 7.80 12.50 4.35
C ARG A 85 6.68 11.80 5.11
N ALA A 86 6.90 11.49 6.37
CA ALA A 86 5.88 10.88 7.21
C ALA A 86 4.68 11.82 7.39
N GLY A 87 4.94 13.13 7.50
CA GLY A 87 3.89 14.12 7.56
C GLY A 87 3.06 14.16 6.29
N GLU A 88 3.72 14.21 5.13
CA GLU A 88 3.04 14.18 3.83
C GLU A 88 2.23 12.90 3.65
N VAL A 89 2.81 11.77 4.05
CA VAL A 89 2.15 10.47 3.96
C VAL A 89 0.90 10.42 4.83
N ARG A 90 0.92 11.06 6.00
CA ARG A 90 -0.25 11.13 6.88
C ARG A 90 -1.41 11.86 6.22
N GLU A 91 -1.14 12.94 5.50
CA GLU A 91 -2.18 13.67 4.77
C GLU A 91 -2.78 12.79 3.67
N GLU A 92 -1.94 12.08 2.93
CA GLU A 92 -2.41 11.14 1.91
C GLU A 92 -3.19 9.98 2.54
N TYR A 93 -2.79 9.54 3.73
CA TYR A 93 -3.51 8.48 4.44
C TYR A 93 -4.91 8.94 4.86
N THR A 94 -5.06 10.21 5.21
CA THR A 94 -6.38 10.76 5.52
C THR A 94 -7.28 10.71 4.28
N GLY A 95 -6.73 11.03 3.10
CA GLY A 95 -7.45 10.89 1.83
C GLY A 95 -7.82 9.44 1.55
N LEU A 96 -6.94 8.52 1.90
CA LEU A 96 -7.19 7.08 1.74
C LEU A 96 -8.38 6.65 2.59
N GLN A 97 -8.50 7.14 3.83
CA GLN A 97 -9.64 6.82 4.69
C GLN A 97 -10.96 7.27 4.05
N GLU A 98 -10.97 8.43 3.43
CA GLU A 98 -12.16 8.91 2.71
C GLU A 98 -12.51 7.99 1.55
N ILE A 99 -11.51 7.57 0.79
CA ILE A 99 -11.70 6.64 -0.34
C ILE A 99 -12.26 5.31 0.15
N LEU A 100 -11.72 4.78 1.24
CA LEU A 100 -12.16 3.52 1.81
C LEU A 100 -13.59 3.61 2.35
N ASN A 101 -13.96 4.75 2.92
CA ASN A 101 -15.30 4.96 3.44
C ASN A 101 -16.34 5.10 2.32
N MET A 102 -15.93 5.53 1.14
CA MET A 102 -16.81 5.65 -0.02
C MET A 102 -17.06 4.32 -0.72
N ALA A 103 -16.23 3.35 -0.44
CA ALA A 103 -16.37 2.03 -1.04
C ALA A 103 -17.31 1.15 -0.23
#